data_26660e92dd27901d4a27c05133a52da8
#
_entry.id   26660e92dd27901d4a27c05133a52da8
#
_cell.length_a   1.000
_cell.length_b   1.000
_cell.length_c   1.000
_cell.angle_alpha   90.00
_cell.angle_beta   90.00
_cell.angle_gamma   90.00
#
_symmetry.space_group_name_H-M   'P 1'
#
loop_
_entity.id
_entity.type
_entity.pdbx_description
1 polymer ?
#
loop_
_entity_poly.entity_id
_entity_poly.type
_entity_poly.pdbx_seq_one_letter_code
_entity_poly.pdbx_strand_id
1 'polypeptide(L)'
;MKKILIMMFIASNLLAEPRVYFIEPKNNQILTERAVKVKFGLEDFGVAPAGYNIPNTGHHHLIINADLPDLTLPIPANENYVHFGLGQTETTLTLEPGTYSLQLLMGNYLHIPHEKPLFSKAISITIE
;
A
#
# COMPACT_ATOMS: atom_id res chain seq x y z
N MET A 1 -21.43 -56.13 7.96
CA MET A 1 -21.85 -54.73 8.01
C MET A 1 -20.69 -53.86 7.55
N LYS A 2 -20.86 -53.12 6.47
CA LYS A 2 -19.84 -52.15 6.02
C LYS A 2 -20.01 -50.88 6.83
N LYS A 3 -18.97 -50.47 7.57
CA LYS A 3 -18.93 -49.16 8.23
C LYS A 3 -18.61 -48.10 7.18
N ILE A 4 -19.58 -47.22 6.89
CA ILE A 4 -19.37 -46.07 6.03
C ILE A 4 -18.67 -45.01 6.87
N LEU A 5 -17.38 -44.73 6.58
CA LEU A 5 -16.65 -43.63 7.16
C LEU A 5 -17.03 -42.34 6.39
N ILE A 6 -17.89 -41.53 6.99
CA ILE A 6 -18.22 -40.23 6.44
C ILE A 6 -17.04 -39.31 6.76
N MET A 7 -16.21 -39.05 5.76
CA MET A 7 -15.13 -38.08 5.86
C MET A 7 -15.73 -36.68 5.74
N MET A 8 -15.86 -35.98 6.89
CA MET A 8 -16.37 -34.63 6.91
C MET A 8 -15.25 -33.69 6.44
N PHE A 9 -15.37 -33.20 5.19
CA PHE A 9 -14.50 -32.16 4.67
C PHE A 9 -14.90 -30.83 5.33
N ILE A 10 -14.11 -30.37 6.28
CA ILE A 10 -14.22 -28.99 6.79
C ILE A 10 -13.45 -28.11 5.80
N ALA A 11 -14.18 -27.46 4.90
CA ALA A 11 -13.60 -26.39 4.09
C ALA A 11 -13.29 -25.21 5.01
N SER A 12 -12.01 -25.01 5.35
CA SER A 12 -11.58 -23.78 5.99
C SER A 12 -11.63 -22.67 4.95
N ASN A 13 -12.58 -21.75 5.08
CA ASN A 13 -12.58 -20.49 4.33
C ASN A 13 -11.40 -19.64 4.82
N LEU A 14 -10.26 -19.73 4.12
CA LEU A 14 -9.19 -18.78 4.28
C LEU A 14 -9.67 -17.46 3.68
N LEU A 15 -10.07 -16.51 4.54
CA LEU A 15 -10.30 -15.14 4.11
C LEU A 15 -8.95 -14.58 3.64
N ALA A 16 -8.89 -14.12 2.38
CA ALA A 16 -7.72 -13.46 1.85
C ALA A 16 -7.43 -12.19 2.67
N GLU A 17 -6.18 -11.97 3.03
CA GLU A 17 -5.73 -10.79 3.73
C GLU A 17 -5.49 -9.66 2.73
N PRO A 18 -6.00 -8.44 2.96
CA PRO A 18 -5.65 -7.29 2.15
C PRO A 18 -4.15 -7.06 2.10
N ARG A 19 -3.65 -6.68 0.93
CA ARG A 19 -2.23 -6.42 0.73
C ARG A 19 -2.02 -5.22 -0.17
N VAL A 20 -1.13 -4.30 0.24
CA VAL A 20 -0.61 -3.19 -0.56
C VAL A 20 0.88 -3.41 -0.82
N TYR A 21 1.34 -3.12 -2.03
CA TYR A 21 2.72 -3.39 -2.45
C TYR A 21 3.12 -2.51 -3.63
N PHE A 22 4.41 -2.46 -3.93
CA PHE A 22 4.92 -1.79 -5.11
C PHE A 22 4.92 -2.75 -6.30
N ILE A 23 4.26 -2.36 -7.39
CA ILE A 23 4.42 -3.01 -8.69
C ILE A 23 5.73 -2.54 -9.30
N GLU A 24 5.98 -1.24 -9.25
CA GLU A 24 7.23 -0.55 -9.63
C GLU A 24 7.53 0.55 -8.61
N PRO A 25 8.79 0.83 -8.31
CA PRO A 25 10.02 0.10 -8.64
C PRO A 25 10.19 -1.15 -7.77
N LYS A 26 11.21 -1.95 -8.06
CA LYS A 26 11.59 -3.12 -7.26
C LYS A 26 12.51 -2.69 -6.12
N ASN A 27 12.45 -3.43 -5.01
CA ASN A 27 13.39 -3.22 -3.90
C ASN A 27 14.84 -3.38 -4.38
N ASN A 28 15.70 -2.47 -3.95
CA ASN A 28 17.12 -2.37 -4.31
C ASN A 28 17.39 -2.06 -5.80
N GLN A 29 16.40 -1.58 -6.53
CA GLN A 29 16.58 -1.19 -7.92
C GLN A 29 17.47 0.05 -8.03
N ILE A 30 18.37 0.02 -9.01
CA ILE A 30 19.22 1.15 -9.41
C ILE A 30 18.63 1.73 -10.69
N LEU A 31 18.35 3.02 -10.69
CA LEU A 31 17.72 3.76 -11.78
C LEU A 31 18.68 4.84 -12.27
N THR A 32 18.74 5.00 -13.59
CA THR A 32 19.61 6.01 -14.23
C THR A 32 18.87 7.27 -14.64
N GLU A 33 17.52 7.25 -14.56
CA GLU A 33 16.68 8.38 -14.86
C GLU A 33 16.10 8.99 -13.58
N ARG A 34 15.99 10.31 -13.54
CA ARG A 34 15.40 11.03 -12.39
C ARG A 34 13.88 10.91 -12.33
N ALA A 35 13.22 10.73 -13.48
CA ALA A 35 11.79 10.47 -13.56
C ALA A 35 11.52 9.01 -13.22
N VAL A 36 11.03 8.78 -12.02
CA VAL A 36 10.79 7.43 -11.47
C VAL A 36 9.29 7.14 -11.48
N LYS A 37 8.89 6.13 -12.25
CA LYS A 37 7.52 5.65 -12.24
C LYS A 37 7.29 4.79 -11.01
N VAL A 38 6.25 5.13 -10.25
CA VAL A 38 5.84 4.37 -9.06
C VAL A 38 4.42 3.89 -9.29
N LYS A 39 4.24 2.56 -9.29
CA LYS A 39 2.93 1.92 -9.41
C LYS A 39 2.59 1.17 -8.14
N PHE A 40 1.38 1.40 -7.66
CA PHE A 40 0.87 0.83 -6.42
C PHE A 40 0.01 -0.40 -6.72
N GLY A 41 0.33 -1.52 -6.10
CA GLY A 41 -0.48 -2.73 -6.16
C GLY A 41 -1.37 -2.87 -4.93
N LEU A 42 -2.57 -3.41 -5.13
CA LEU A 42 -3.53 -3.63 -4.07
C LEU A 42 -4.31 -4.91 -4.35
N GLU A 43 -4.43 -5.77 -3.34
CA GLU A 43 -5.20 -7.02 -3.39
C GLU A 43 -6.20 -7.07 -2.25
N ASP A 44 -7.39 -7.61 -2.53
CA ASP A 44 -8.49 -7.84 -1.57
C ASP A 44 -8.92 -6.58 -0.80
N PHE A 45 -8.79 -5.44 -1.44
CA PHE A 45 -9.13 -4.12 -0.91
C PHE A 45 -9.39 -3.17 -2.07
N GLY A 46 -10.28 -2.20 -1.90
CA GLY A 46 -10.65 -1.27 -2.94
C GLY A 46 -9.97 0.09 -2.81
N VAL A 47 -9.91 0.82 -3.93
CA VAL A 47 -9.51 2.22 -3.98
C VAL A 47 -10.76 3.08 -4.07
N ALA A 48 -10.84 4.10 -3.23
CA ALA A 48 -11.87 5.14 -3.30
C ALA A 48 -11.22 6.51 -3.05
N PRO A 49 -11.73 7.58 -3.69
CA PRO A 49 -11.24 8.92 -3.42
C PRO A 49 -11.44 9.32 -1.96
N ALA A 50 -10.62 10.24 -1.46
CA ALA A 50 -10.81 10.87 -0.16
C ALA A 50 -12.22 11.45 -0.04
N GLY A 51 -12.82 11.37 1.14
CA GLY A 51 -14.18 11.84 1.40
C GLY A 51 -15.28 10.82 1.14
N TYR A 52 -14.99 9.70 0.49
CA TYR A 52 -15.96 8.63 0.22
C TYR A 52 -15.79 7.50 1.23
N ASN A 53 -16.73 7.40 2.15
CA ASN A 53 -16.75 6.37 3.19
C ASN A 53 -17.39 5.08 2.65
N ILE A 54 -16.60 4.28 1.94
CA ILE A 54 -17.02 2.99 1.38
C ILE A 54 -16.28 1.88 2.12
N PRO A 55 -16.98 0.83 2.62
CA PRO A 55 -16.33 -0.27 3.33
C PRO A 55 -15.23 -0.94 2.50
N ASN A 56 -14.13 -1.33 3.17
CA ASN A 56 -12.99 -2.03 2.57
C ASN A 56 -12.34 -1.26 1.41
N THR A 57 -12.31 0.06 1.52
CA THR A 57 -11.65 0.94 0.56
C THR A 57 -10.80 1.98 1.26
N GLY A 58 -9.91 2.57 0.49
CA GLY A 58 -9.08 3.68 0.92
C GLY A 58 -8.32 4.27 -0.25
N HIS A 59 -7.43 5.19 0.02
CA HIS A 59 -6.55 5.78 -0.99
C HIS A 59 -5.10 5.69 -0.57
N HIS A 60 -4.22 5.65 -1.56
CA HIS A 60 -2.79 5.49 -1.35
C HIS A 60 -2.15 6.74 -0.78
N HIS A 61 -1.20 6.54 0.11
CA HIS A 61 -0.21 7.52 0.56
C HIS A 61 1.18 6.93 0.34
N LEU A 62 2.09 7.71 -0.20
CA LEU A 62 3.47 7.32 -0.42
C LEU A 62 4.37 8.02 0.58
N ILE A 63 5.10 7.23 1.35
CA ILE A 63 6.06 7.71 2.34
C ILE A 63 7.45 7.66 1.71
N ILE A 64 8.15 8.79 1.70
CA ILE A 64 9.48 8.95 1.11
C ILE A 64 10.45 9.40 2.20
N ASN A 65 11.49 8.61 2.45
CA ASN A 65 12.54 8.92 3.43
C ASN A 65 12.01 9.26 4.83
N ALA A 66 10.97 8.56 5.27
CA ALA A 66 10.37 8.73 6.59
C ALA A 66 9.82 7.39 7.09
N ASP A 67 9.59 7.32 8.39
CA ASP A 67 8.96 6.18 9.04
C ASP A 67 7.43 6.22 8.92
N LEU A 68 6.78 5.10 9.22
CA LEU A 68 5.33 5.08 9.40
C LEU A 68 4.93 6.14 10.44
N PRO A 69 3.88 6.93 10.17
CA PRO A 69 3.37 7.89 11.15
C PRO A 69 2.60 7.20 12.26
N ASP A 70 2.08 7.96 13.21
CA ASP A 70 1.11 7.44 14.16
C ASP A 70 -0.12 6.90 13.42
N LEU A 71 -0.35 5.59 13.52
CA LEU A 71 -1.41 4.88 12.78
C LEU A 71 -2.82 5.13 13.32
N THR A 72 -2.96 5.93 14.38
CA THR A 72 -4.25 6.30 14.99
C THR A 72 -4.69 7.72 14.66
N LEU A 73 -3.84 8.48 14.00
CA LEU A 73 -4.05 9.89 13.66
C LEU A 73 -4.10 10.10 12.13
N PRO A 74 -4.61 11.24 11.66
CA PRO A 74 -4.53 11.58 10.25
C PRO A 74 -3.09 11.54 9.75
N ILE A 75 -2.90 10.94 8.57
CA ILE A 75 -1.59 10.83 7.94
C ILE A 75 -1.09 12.23 7.59
N PRO A 76 0.15 12.60 7.96
CA PRO A 76 0.70 13.90 7.59
C PRO A 76 0.69 14.13 6.07
N ALA A 77 0.61 15.36 5.64
CA ALA A 77 0.69 15.78 4.25
C ALA A 77 1.85 16.75 4.07
N ASN A 78 2.94 16.29 3.51
CA ASN A 78 4.13 17.08 3.20
C ASN A 78 4.98 16.35 2.15
N GLU A 79 6.20 16.81 1.92
CA GLU A 79 7.12 16.20 0.94
C GLU A 79 7.51 14.76 1.23
N ASN A 80 7.43 14.30 2.48
CA ASN A 80 7.70 12.91 2.88
C ASN A 80 6.46 12.02 2.91
N TYR A 81 5.27 12.61 2.92
CA TYR A 81 3.98 11.91 2.97
C TYR A 81 3.06 12.45 1.89
N VAL A 82 3.07 11.79 0.74
CA VAL A 82 2.36 12.24 -0.46
C VAL A 82 1.00 11.56 -0.56
N HIS A 83 -0.06 12.35 -0.70
CA HIS A 83 -1.44 11.88 -0.81
C HIS A 83 -1.87 11.63 -2.25
N PHE A 84 -2.61 10.56 -2.47
CA PHE A 84 -3.27 10.25 -3.74
C PHE A 84 -4.78 10.21 -3.54
N GLY A 85 -5.32 11.33 -3.09
CA GLY A 85 -6.71 11.48 -2.63
C GLY A 85 -7.79 11.40 -3.72
N LEU A 86 -7.41 11.37 -5.01
CA LEU A 86 -8.35 11.17 -6.13
C LEU A 86 -8.50 9.69 -6.52
N GLY A 87 -7.86 8.79 -5.79
CA GLY A 87 -7.87 7.36 -6.11
C GLY A 87 -6.81 6.95 -7.14
N GLN A 88 -5.75 7.75 -7.29
CA GLN A 88 -4.63 7.41 -8.19
C GLN A 88 -3.93 6.15 -7.71
N THR A 89 -3.49 5.34 -8.66
CA THR A 89 -2.77 4.08 -8.42
C THR A 89 -1.33 4.10 -8.92
N GLU A 90 -0.89 5.23 -9.45
CA GLU A 90 0.48 5.44 -9.93
C GLU A 90 0.84 6.91 -9.92
N THR A 91 2.14 7.18 -9.94
CA THR A 91 2.70 8.52 -10.05
C THR A 91 4.07 8.46 -10.70
N THR A 92 4.59 9.62 -11.07
CA THR A 92 5.99 9.78 -11.47
C THR A 92 6.65 10.76 -10.52
N LEU A 93 7.69 10.32 -9.82
CA LEU A 93 8.51 11.15 -8.96
C LEU A 93 9.71 11.67 -9.75
N THR A 94 10.09 12.92 -9.54
CA THR A 94 11.38 13.44 -10.01
C THR A 94 12.34 13.48 -8.84
N LEU A 95 13.35 12.63 -8.86
CA LEU A 95 14.28 12.45 -7.74
C LEU A 95 15.72 12.81 -8.17
N GLU A 96 16.41 13.54 -7.31
CA GLU A 96 17.85 13.79 -7.48
C GLU A 96 18.65 12.49 -7.24
N PRO A 97 19.90 12.39 -7.73
CA PRO A 97 20.76 11.25 -7.43
C PRO A 97 20.87 11.02 -5.91
N GLY A 98 20.78 9.77 -5.51
CA GLY A 98 20.81 9.39 -4.09
C GLY A 98 20.03 8.10 -3.83
N THR A 99 19.99 7.70 -2.57
CA THR A 99 19.25 6.53 -2.09
C THR A 99 18.01 6.97 -1.33
N TYR A 100 16.87 6.34 -1.65
CA TYR A 100 15.57 6.68 -1.11
C TYR A 100 14.90 5.45 -0.51
N SER A 101 14.20 5.62 0.61
CA SER A 101 13.23 4.64 1.08
C SER A 101 11.83 5.05 0.62
N LEU A 102 11.04 4.07 0.20
CA LEU A 102 9.64 4.25 -0.20
C LEU A 102 8.77 3.24 0.55
N GLN A 103 7.61 3.67 1.04
CA GLN A 103 6.64 2.80 1.68
C GLN A 103 5.22 3.28 1.37
N LEU A 104 4.30 2.35 1.19
CA LEU A 104 2.87 2.65 0.97
C LEU A 104 2.09 2.48 2.26
N LEU A 105 1.13 3.37 2.46
CA LEU A 105 0.17 3.33 3.56
C LEU A 105 -1.21 3.71 3.02
N MET A 106 -2.23 2.92 3.32
CA MET A 106 -3.61 3.25 2.96
C MET A 106 -4.24 4.14 4.02
N GLY A 107 -4.94 5.17 3.56
CA GLY A 107 -5.78 6.02 4.40
C GLY A 107 -7.26 5.83 4.08
N ASN A 108 -8.10 5.98 5.09
CA ASN A 108 -9.55 5.98 4.93
C ASN A 108 -10.04 7.33 4.38
N TYR A 109 -11.35 7.51 4.27
CA TYR A 109 -11.96 8.73 3.73
C TYR A 109 -11.59 10.03 4.47
N LEU A 110 -11.08 9.92 5.71
CA LEU A 110 -10.58 11.04 6.53
C LEU A 110 -9.05 11.12 6.59
N HIS A 111 -8.33 10.41 5.73
CA HIS A 111 -6.86 10.30 5.74
C HIS A 111 -6.30 9.66 7.03
N ILE A 112 -7.08 8.85 7.71
CA ILE A 112 -6.63 8.12 8.90
C ILE A 112 -6.38 6.67 8.48
N PRO A 113 -5.28 6.03 8.93
CA PRO A 113 -5.09 4.61 8.72
C PRO A 113 -6.29 3.81 9.24
N HIS A 114 -6.63 2.71 8.57
CA HIS A 114 -7.74 1.84 8.97
C HIS A 114 -7.48 1.23 10.34
N GLU A 115 -8.52 0.76 11.02
CA GLU A 115 -8.41 0.11 12.33
C GLU A 115 -7.42 -1.05 12.30
N LYS A 116 -7.47 -1.87 11.24
CA LYS A 116 -6.41 -2.80 10.88
C LYS A 116 -5.54 -2.15 9.80
N PRO A 117 -4.42 -1.51 10.16
CA PRO A 117 -3.63 -0.73 9.22
C PRO A 117 -3.13 -1.55 8.05
N LEU A 118 -3.17 -0.97 6.86
CA LEU A 118 -2.72 -1.58 5.62
C LEU A 118 -1.55 -0.78 5.05
N PHE A 119 -0.37 -1.34 5.12
CA PHE A 119 0.86 -0.73 4.62
C PHE A 119 1.79 -1.78 4.01
N SER A 120 2.65 -1.33 3.10
CA SER A 120 3.65 -2.19 2.46
C SER A 120 4.91 -2.34 3.31
N LYS A 121 5.76 -3.28 2.92
CA LYS A 121 7.18 -3.22 3.31
C LYS A 121 7.79 -1.95 2.72
N ALA A 122 8.75 -1.36 3.43
CA ALA A 122 9.60 -0.33 2.87
C ALA A 122 10.55 -0.95 1.83
N ILE A 123 10.72 -0.26 0.71
CA ILE A 123 11.70 -0.61 -0.30
C ILE A 123 12.78 0.47 -0.39
N SER A 124 13.94 0.11 -0.90
CA SER A 124 15.03 1.03 -1.17
C SER A 124 15.28 1.11 -2.67
N ILE A 125 15.49 2.32 -3.18
CA ILE A 125 15.92 2.56 -4.57
C ILE A 125 17.10 3.52 -4.58
N THR A 126 17.91 3.43 -5.61
CA THR A 126 19.05 4.33 -5.82
C THR A 126 18.94 4.98 -7.20
N ILE A 127 19.05 6.29 -7.24
CA ILE A 127 19.14 7.09 -8.46
C ILE A 127 20.61 7.44 -8.70
N GLU A 128 21.11 7.07 -9.84
CA GLU A 128 22.48 7.38 -10.27
C GLU A 128 22.56 8.64 -11.15
#